data_f0b7bff022d12accdc433e78f7aa14ea
#
_entry.id   f0b7bff022d12accdc433e78f7aa14ea
#
_cell.length_a   1.000
_cell.length_b   1.000
_cell.length_c   1.000
_cell.angle_alpha   90.00
_cell.angle_beta   90.00
_cell.angle_gamma   90.00
#
_symmetry.space_group_name_H-M   'P 1'
#
loop_
_entity.id
_entity.type
_entity.pdbx_description
1 polymer ?
#
loop_
_entity_poly.entity_id
_entity_poly.type
_entity_poly.pdbx_seq_one_letter_code
_entity_poly.pdbx_strand_id
1 'polypeptide(L)'
;MQNLRAAAAAAGGGAAGIRFSTVNTMGVMAQSDPPSTGAFHPDVAPQLQQILGFLSRTGAPFMINPYPWFAYQSDPRPDTLAFCLFQPNAGRVDGGSKIRYTNMFDAQLDAVKSALVRAGYGDVDVVVAETGWPTRGDAGEPGATAENARAYVSNLVAHLRSGAGTPLMPGKAVETYLFALYDEDLKPGPTSERSFGLYHTDLSMAYDAGLASSAAAGGRGGGGGGAAQPRGGGWCVARAGASDAELQADLDYACSQVGVDCSAIQPGGACFEPNTVRAHAAYAVNQLYQAAGRHPWNCDFRASATLTSDDPSYGACVYTGGGQ
;
A
#
# COMPACT_ATOMS: atom_id res chain seq x y z
N MET A 1 17.58 16.60 18.78
CA MET A 1 18.28 16.29 17.52
C MET A 1 19.67 16.93 17.44
N GLN A 2 19.83 18.27 17.61
CA GLN A 2 21.16 18.92 17.53
C GLN A 2 22.17 18.36 18.54
N ASN A 3 21.79 18.18 19.79
CA ASN A 3 22.67 17.63 20.83
C ASN A 3 23.05 16.16 20.53
N LEU A 4 22.11 15.34 20.06
CA LEU A 4 22.40 13.95 19.66
C LEU A 4 23.37 13.90 18.48
N ARG A 5 23.18 14.78 17.49
CA ARG A 5 24.10 14.87 16.35
C ARG A 5 25.52 15.29 16.79
N ALA A 6 25.61 16.27 17.67
CA ALA A 6 26.89 16.73 18.22
C ALA A 6 27.58 15.60 19.02
N ALA A 7 26.83 14.88 19.85
CA ALA A 7 27.34 13.75 20.63
C ALA A 7 27.81 12.59 19.72
N ALA A 8 27.06 12.26 18.67
CA ALA A 8 27.42 11.25 17.70
C ALA A 8 28.73 11.64 16.93
N ALA A 9 28.85 12.91 16.55
CA ALA A 9 30.06 13.41 15.90
C ALA A 9 31.27 13.33 16.85
N ALA A 10 31.09 13.65 18.13
CA ALA A 10 32.15 13.56 19.13
C ALA A 10 32.56 12.12 19.46
N ALA A 11 31.64 11.15 19.35
CA ALA A 11 31.93 9.73 19.57
C ALA A 11 32.82 9.11 18.48
N GLY A 12 32.92 9.75 17.32
CA GLY A 12 33.76 9.26 16.21
C GLY A 12 33.24 7.98 15.55
N GLY A 13 34.04 7.39 14.68
CA GLY A 13 33.71 6.14 13.99
C GLY A 13 32.55 6.29 12.99
N GLY A 14 31.75 5.25 12.80
CA GLY A 14 30.64 5.23 11.84
C GLY A 14 29.47 6.17 12.17
N ALA A 15 29.49 6.88 13.28
CA ALA A 15 28.44 7.77 13.74
C ALA A 15 28.26 9.04 12.88
N ALA A 16 29.27 9.41 12.11
CA ALA A 16 29.21 10.62 11.25
C ALA A 16 28.15 10.55 10.13
N GLY A 17 27.75 9.34 9.72
CA GLY A 17 26.73 9.10 8.70
C GLY A 17 25.30 8.96 9.23
N ILE A 18 25.09 9.00 10.55
CA ILE A 18 23.77 8.83 11.15
C ILE A 18 22.93 10.10 10.94
N ARG A 19 21.74 9.89 10.37
CA ARG A 19 20.72 10.95 10.24
C ARG A 19 19.82 10.92 11.47
N PHE A 20 19.51 12.09 11.98
CA PHE A 20 18.63 12.26 13.14
C PHE A 20 17.32 12.90 12.72
N SER A 21 16.21 12.28 13.04
CA SER A 21 14.87 12.77 12.78
C SER A 21 13.98 12.58 14.01
N THR A 22 12.71 12.94 13.88
CA THR A 22 11.64 12.68 14.83
C THR A 22 10.38 12.26 14.10
N VAL A 23 9.62 11.36 14.71
CA VAL A 23 8.37 10.84 14.17
C VAL A 23 7.23 11.77 14.52
N ASN A 24 6.30 11.96 13.59
CA ASN A 24 5.07 12.72 13.77
C ASN A 24 3.86 11.84 13.46
N THR A 25 2.75 12.07 14.12
CA THR A 25 1.45 11.49 13.72
C THR A 25 0.77 12.38 12.69
N MET A 26 -0.25 11.87 12.00
CA MET A 26 -1.09 12.69 11.11
C MET A 26 -1.81 13.84 11.84
N GLY A 27 -1.87 13.81 13.16
CA GLY A 27 -2.38 14.91 14.00
C GLY A 27 -1.62 16.23 13.89
N VAL A 28 -0.42 16.25 13.28
CA VAL A 28 0.28 17.51 12.96
C VAL A 28 -0.37 18.26 11.79
N MET A 29 -1.29 17.62 11.05
CA MET A 29 -1.98 18.20 9.91
C MET A 29 -3.28 18.88 10.34
N ALA A 30 -3.42 20.16 10.04
CA ALA A 30 -4.71 20.85 10.13
C ALA A 30 -5.63 20.51 8.96
N GLN A 31 -5.04 20.26 7.80
CA GLN A 31 -5.75 19.93 6.57
C GLN A 31 -5.01 18.83 5.83
N SER A 32 -5.73 17.77 5.42
CA SER A 32 -5.17 16.63 4.67
C SER A 32 -6.09 16.13 3.54
N ASP A 33 -7.30 16.66 3.43
CA ASP A 33 -8.26 16.32 2.39
C ASP A 33 -8.91 17.58 1.81
N PRO A 34 -8.84 17.82 0.49
CA PRO A 34 -8.05 17.05 -0.48
C PRO A 34 -6.53 17.23 -0.31
N PRO A 35 -5.68 16.28 -0.80
CA PRO A 35 -4.24 16.31 -0.60
C PRO A 35 -3.53 17.61 -0.99
N SER A 36 -3.97 18.27 -2.06
CA SER A 36 -3.41 19.57 -2.50
C SER A 36 -3.58 20.71 -1.49
N THR A 37 -4.51 20.57 -0.54
CA THR A 37 -4.74 21.56 0.51
C THR A 37 -3.90 21.30 1.77
N GLY A 38 -3.10 20.23 1.78
CA GLY A 38 -2.30 19.82 2.92
C GLY A 38 -1.59 20.98 3.63
N ALA A 39 -1.81 21.08 4.95
CA ALA A 39 -1.24 22.14 5.77
C ALA A 39 -1.00 21.63 7.20
N PHE A 40 0.10 22.05 7.81
CA PHE A 40 0.37 21.79 9.21
C PHE A 40 -0.53 22.61 10.13
N HIS A 41 -0.83 22.06 11.30
CA HIS A 41 -1.64 22.74 12.31
C HIS A 41 -0.92 24.00 12.80
N PRO A 42 -1.59 25.16 12.87
CA PRO A 42 -0.98 26.43 13.28
C PRO A 42 -0.29 26.37 14.65
N ASP A 43 -0.84 25.61 15.59
CA ASP A 43 -0.32 25.50 16.96
C ASP A 43 1.04 24.79 17.04
N VAL A 44 1.35 23.92 16.08
CA VAL A 44 2.64 23.20 16.01
C VAL A 44 3.57 23.74 14.92
N ALA A 45 3.08 24.62 14.06
CA ALA A 45 3.85 25.14 12.92
C ALA A 45 5.16 25.83 13.37
N PRO A 46 5.24 26.64 14.46
CA PRO A 46 6.49 27.24 14.89
C PRO A 46 7.56 26.21 15.29
N GLN A 47 7.17 25.13 15.96
CA GLN A 47 8.07 24.04 16.33
C GLN A 47 8.49 23.23 15.11
N LEU A 48 7.54 22.94 14.22
CA LEU A 48 7.82 22.23 12.97
C LEU A 48 8.77 23.01 12.07
N GLN A 49 8.67 24.32 11.99
CA GLN A 49 9.62 25.16 11.23
C GLN A 49 11.07 24.95 11.69
N GLN A 50 11.31 24.87 13.00
CA GLN A 50 12.64 24.60 13.54
C GLN A 50 13.12 23.18 13.20
N ILE A 51 12.22 22.20 13.31
CA ILE A 51 12.50 20.80 12.94
C ILE A 51 12.80 20.70 11.47
N LEU A 52 11.96 21.23 10.59
CA LEU A 52 12.12 21.18 9.14
C LEU A 52 13.40 21.88 8.69
N GLY A 53 13.73 23.03 9.27
CA GLY A 53 15.01 23.69 9.03
C GLY A 53 16.22 22.84 9.43
N PHE A 54 16.12 22.04 10.49
CA PHE A 54 17.16 21.08 10.85
C PHE A 54 17.24 19.93 9.83
N LEU A 55 16.09 19.33 9.47
CA LEU A 55 16.03 18.20 8.54
C LEU A 55 16.58 18.58 7.16
N SER A 56 16.17 19.73 6.60
CA SER A 56 16.66 20.23 5.31
C SER A 56 18.18 20.43 5.32
N ARG A 57 18.72 21.10 6.35
CA ARG A 57 20.19 21.31 6.45
C ARG A 57 21.01 20.04 6.65
N THR A 58 20.41 18.97 7.18
CA THR A 58 21.14 17.72 7.51
C THR A 58 20.87 16.59 6.54
N GLY A 59 19.97 16.78 5.56
CA GLY A 59 19.52 15.73 4.67
C GLY A 59 18.75 14.61 5.39
N ALA A 60 18.20 14.88 6.59
CA ALA A 60 17.39 13.93 7.32
C ALA A 60 15.92 14.02 6.88
N PRO A 61 15.17 12.89 6.84
CA PRO A 61 13.79 12.88 6.36
C PRO A 61 12.80 13.44 7.40
N PHE A 62 11.66 13.90 6.92
CA PHE A 62 10.47 14.09 7.75
C PHE A 62 9.78 12.74 7.93
N MET A 63 9.63 12.29 9.16
CA MET A 63 9.02 10.99 9.48
C MET A 63 7.58 11.16 9.94
N ILE A 64 6.67 10.34 9.38
CA ILE A 64 5.23 10.44 9.59
C ILE A 64 4.62 9.04 9.73
N ASN A 65 3.54 8.94 10.51
CA ASN A 65 2.75 7.72 10.72
C ASN A 65 1.37 7.85 10.05
N PRO A 66 1.26 7.59 8.73
CA PRO A 66 -0.02 7.52 8.05
C PRO A 66 -0.67 6.17 8.33
N TYR A 67 -1.92 6.18 8.78
CA TYR A 67 -2.72 4.99 8.99
C TYR A 67 -4.04 5.11 8.23
N PRO A 68 -4.16 4.55 7.04
CA PRO A 68 -5.44 4.41 6.34
C PRO A 68 -6.52 3.74 7.19
N TRP A 69 -6.14 2.90 8.14
CA TRP A 69 -7.00 2.33 9.16
C TRP A 69 -7.85 3.39 9.89
N PHE A 70 -7.22 4.43 10.44
CA PHE A 70 -7.95 5.47 11.17
C PHE A 70 -8.82 6.33 10.25
N ALA A 71 -8.43 6.52 8.99
CA ALA A 71 -9.28 7.17 8.00
C ALA A 71 -10.53 6.34 7.71
N TYR A 72 -10.40 5.01 7.62
CA TYR A 72 -11.54 4.11 7.49
C TYR A 72 -12.44 4.12 8.74
N GLN A 73 -11.87 4.16 9.95
CA GLN A 73 -12.67 4.25 11.18
C GLN A 73 -13.55 5.50 11.23
N SER A 74 -13.11 6.60 10.64
CA SER A 74 -13.91 7.84 10.57
C SER A 74 -14.96 7.83 9.47
N ASP A 75 -14.85 6.94 8.48
CA ASP A 75 -15.79 6.79 7.35
C ASP A 75 -15.88 5.31 6.91
N PRO A 76 -16.57 4.45 7.69
CA PRO A 76 -16.56 2.99 7.48
C PRO A 76 -17.49 2.53 6.36
N ARG A 77 -17.35 3.09 5.17
CA ARG A 77 -18.09 2.69 3.96
C ARG A 77 -17.29 1.70 3.12
N PRO A 78 -17.95 0.84 2.32
CA PRO A 78 -17.26 -0.14 1.46
C PRO A 78 -16.29 0.49 0.46
N ASP A 79 -16.64 1.64 -0.14
CA ASP A 79 -15.78 2.36 -1.06
C ASP A 79 -14.54 2.95 -0.36
N THR A 80 -14.70 3.42 0.87
CA THR A 80 -13.58 3.87 1.70
C THR A 80 -12.67 2.70 2.10
N LEU A 81 -13.25 1.53 2.43
CA LEU A 81 -12.46 0.33 2.72
C LEU A 81 -11.62 -0.07 1.50
N ALA A 82 -12.23 -0.17 0.33
CA ALA A 82 -11.52 -0.52 -0.90
C ALA A 82 -10.39 0.47 -1.21
N PHE A 83 -10.63 1.77 -1.03
CA PHE A 83 -9.64 2.82 -1.20
C PHE A 83 -8.48 2.71 -0.19
N CYS A 84 -8.78 2.38 1.08
CA CYS A 84 -7.75 2.18 2.11
C CYS A 84 -6.93 0.90 1.87
N LEU A 85 -7.54 -0.16 1.35
CA LEU A 85 -6.90 -1.46 1.12
C LEU A 85 -6.21 -1.59 -0.24
N PHE A 86 -6.08 -0.52 -1.02
CA PHE A 86 -5.55 -0.56 -2.40
C PHE A 86 -6.33 -1.52 -3.32
N GLN A 87 -7.61 -1.72 -3.02
CA GLN A 87 -8.50 -2.56 -3.84
C GLN A 87 -9.14 -1.74 -4.95
N PRO A 88 -9.72 -2.37 -5.99
CA PRO A 88 -10.43 -1.69 -7.05
C PRO A 88 -11.48 -0.71 -6.53
N ASN A 89 -11.42 0.54 -6.98
CA ASN A 89 -12.34 1.60 -6.59
C ASN A 89 -12.36 2.71 -7.66
N ALA A 90 -13.35 3.60 -7.61
CA ALA A 90 -13.48 4.70 -8.55
C ALA A 90 -12.36 5.77 -8.44
N GLY A 91 -11.57 5.70 -7.38
CA GLY A 91 -10.62 6.75 -7.02
C GLY A 91 -11.30 8.01 -6.48
N ARG A 92 -10.48 8.90 -5.92
CA ARG A 92 -10.92 10.20 -5.39
C ARG A 92 -10.17 11.31 -6.12
N VAL A 93 -10.89 12.20 -6.79
CA VAL A 93 -10.28 13.30 -7.53
C VAL A 93 -10.07 14.48 -6.59
N ASP A 94 -8.82 14.92 -6.46
CA ASP A 94 -8.48 16.15 -5.77
C ASP A 94 -8.97 17.36 -6.60
N GLY A 95 -9.89 18.11 -6.05
CA GLY A 95 -10.52 19.25 -6.73
C GLY A 95 -9.56 20.39 -7.07
N GLY A 96 -8.45 20.52 -6.31
CA GLY A 96 -7.42 21.53 -6.52
C GLY A 96 -6.42 21.13 -7.60
N SER A 97 -5.76 19.98 -7.40
CA SER A 97 -4.69 19.51 -8.30
C SER A 97 -5.20 18.75 -9.53
N LYS A 98 -6.46 18.29 -9.53
CA LYS A 98 -7.07 17.38 -10.53
C LYS A 98 -6.43 15.98 -10.56
N ILE A 99 -5.57 15.66 -9.62
CA ILE A 99 -4.99 14.33 -9.46
C ILE A 99 -6.09 13.38 -8.97
N ARG A 100 -6.14 12.18 -9.56
CA ARG A 100 -6.98 11.09 -9.09
C ARG A 100 -6.14 10.16 -8.20
N TYR A 101 -6.49 10.07 -6.94
CA TYR A 101 -5.90 9.10 -6.02
C TYR A 101 -6.70 7.80 -6.05
N THR A 102 -6.01 6.68 -6.09
CA THR A 102 -6.60 5.33 -6.10
C THR A 102 -6.42 4.60 -4.77
N ASN A 103 -5.68 5.19 -3.85
CA ASN A 103 -5.51 4.65 -2.49
C ASN A 103 -5.31 5.77 -1.45
N MET A 104 -5.65 5.45 -0.20
CA MET A 104 -5.58 6.39 0.92
C MET A 104 -4.15 6.68 1.36
N PHE A 105 -3.23 5.72 1.24
CA PHE A 105 -1.83 5.87 1.65
C PHE A 105 -1.15 6.99 0.84
N ASP A 106 -1.26 6.93 -0.49
CA ASP A 106 -0.72 7.99 -1.35
C ASP A 106 -1.37 9.34 -1.08
N ALA A 107 -2.70 9.36 -0.86
CA ALA A 107 -3.41 10.60 -0.54
C ALA A 107 -2.91 11.24 0.76
N GLN A 108 -2.68 10.43 1.81
CA GLN A 108 -2.14 10.91 3.08
C GLN A 108 -0.70 11.43 2.93
N LEU A 109 0.15 10.71 2.19
CA LEU A 109 1.54 11.14 1.94
C LEU A 109 1.62 12.41 1.11
N ASP A 110 0.79 12.54 0.09
CA ASP A 110 0.77 13.75 -0.76
C ASP A 110 0.18 14.95 -0.02
N ALA A 111 -0.72 14.74 0.95
CA ALA A 111 -1.13 15.81 1.86
C ALA A 111 0.05 16.30 2.71
N VAL A 112 0.88 15.40 3.23
CA VAL A 112 2.11 15.74 3.97
C VAL A 112 3.09 16.46 3.05
N LYS A 113 3.28 15.97 1.82
CA LYS A 113 4.16 16.61 0.81
C LYS A 113 3.69 18.01 0.49
N SER A 114 2.40 18.22 0.31
CA SER A 114 1.80 19.53 0.09
C SER A 114 2.05 20.48 1.27
N ALA A 115 1.94 19.97 2.51
CA ALA A 115 2.23 20.76 3.72
C ALA A 115 3.71 21.16 3.81
N LEU A 116 4.63 20.24 3.47
CA LEU A 116 6.07 20.52 3.41
C LEU A 116 6.39 21.59 2.36
N VAL A 117 5.81 21.48 1.16
CA VAL A 117 5.97 22.50 0.10
C VAL A 117 5.45 23.85 0.58
N ARG A 118 4.26 23.90 1.17
CA ARG A 118 3.65 25.13 1.72
C ARG A 118 4.49 25.76 2.83
N ALA A 119 5.17 24.94 3.64
CA ALA A 119 6.07 25.37 4.70
C ALA A 119 7.46 25.83 4.16
N GLY A 120 7.73 25.67 2.85
CA GLY A 120 9.01 26.04 2.24
C GLY A 120 10.09 24.94 2.30
N TYR A 121 9.71 23.69 2.58
CA TYR A 121 10.62 22.54 2.74
C TYR A 121 10.23 21.38 1.81
N GLY A 122 9.84 21.70 0.58
CA GLY A 122 9.46 20.71 -0.41
C GLY A 122 10.60 19.77 -0.85
N ASP A 123 11.84 20.08 -0.54
CA ASP A 123 13.04 19.28 -0.75
C ASP A 123 13.26 18.20 0.33
N VAL A 124 12.61 18.33 1.50
CA VAL A 124 12.75 17.34 2.57
C VAL A 124 12.06 16.04 2.18
N ASP A 125 12.81 14.95 2.30
CA ASP A 125 12.32 13.61 2.05
C ASP A 125 11.28 13.19 3.09
N VAL A 126 10.31 12.37 2.67
CA VAL A 126 9.31 11.78 3.56
C VAL A 126 9.65 10.31 3.78
N VAL A 127 9.59 9.87 5.02
CA VAL A 127 9.70 8.46 5.44
C VAL A 127 8.49 8.11 6.28
N VAL A 128 7.89 6.97 5.99
CA VAL A 128 6.80 6.42 6.82
C VAL A 128 7.41 5.62 7.95
N ALA A 129 7.32 6.14 9.17
CA ALA A 129 7.89 5.49 10.34
C ALA A 129 6.98 4.36 10.88
N GLU A 130 5.69 4.47 10.65
CA GLU A 130 4.73 3.43 11.00
C GLU A 130 3.53 3.48 10.06
N THR A 131 3.05 2.32 9.65
CA THR A 131 1.75 2.11 9.03
C THR A 131 1.34 0.64 9.17
N GLY A 132 0.04 0.38 9.33
CA GLY A 132 -0.46 -0.98 9.52
C GLY A 132 -1.97 -1.06 9.52
N TRP A 133 -2.48 -2.28 9.72
CA TRP A 133 -3.90 -2.58 9.80
C TRP A 133 -4.12 -3.68 10.84
N PRO A 134 -5.07 -3.54 11.80
CA PRO A 134 -5.23 -4.52 12.86
C PRO A 134 -5.98 -5.76 12.38
N THR A 135 -5.59 -6.93 12.91
CA THR A 135 -6.21 -8.22 12.62
C THR A 135 -7.48 -8.48 13.41
N ARG A 136 -7.68 -7.72 14.51
CA ARG A 136 -8.83 -7.82 15.42
C ARG A 136 -9.15 -6.46 15.99
N GLY A 137 -10.42 -6.25 16.36
CA GLY A 137 -10.89 -5.04 17.01
C GLY A 137 -12.12 -5.34 17.89
N ASP A 138 -12.55 -4.34 18.65
CA ASP A 138 -13.79 -4.38 19.40
C ASP A 138 -15.00 -4.23 18.47
N ALA A 139 -16.21 -4.44 18.98
CA ALA A 139 -17.45 -4.35 18.20
C ALA A 139 -17.65 -2.98 17.50
N GLY A 140 -17.05 -1.93 18.03
CA GLY A 140 -17.08 -0.57 17.45
C GLY A 140 -15.96 -0.28 16.44
N GLU A 141 -15.13 -1.26 16.08
CA GLU A 141 -13.99 -1.12 15.18
C GLU A 141 -14.18 -1.96 13.89
N PRO A 142 -15.11 -1.56 13.01
CA PRO A 142 -15.40 -2.31 11.79
C PRO A 142 -14.15 -2.39 10.90
N GLY A 143 -13.96 -3.53 10.25
CA GLY A 143 -12.85 -3.77 9.33
C GLY A 143 -11.53 -4.21 9.98
N ALA A 144 -11.45 -4.31 11.31
CA ALA A 144 -10.33 -4.93 12.02
C ALA A 144 -10.42 -6.45 11.87
N THR A 145 -9.90 -6.97 10.78
CA THR A 145 -9.91 -8.41 10.45
C THR A 145 -8.56 -8.83 9.88
N ALA A 146 -8.19 -10.10 10.08
CA ALA A 146 -6.96 -10.65 9.52
C ALA A 146 -6.94 -10.60 7.99
N GLU A 147 -8.11 -10.69 7.34
CA GLU A 147 -8.25 -10.57 5.89
C GLU A 147 -7.89 -9.16 5.41
N ASN A 148 -8.46 -8.13 6.03
CA ASN A 148 -8.16 -6.74 5.69
C ASN A 148 -6.71 -6.36 6.03
N ALA A 149 -6.18 -6.84 7.17
CA ALA A 149 -4.79 -6.64 7.55
C ALA A 149 -3.84 -7.23 6.49
N ARG A 150 -4.10 -8.47 6.05
CA ARG A 150 -3.36 -9.10 4.97
C ARG A 150 -3.48 -8.31 3.67
N ALA A 151 -4.70 -7.92 3.28
CA ALA A 151 -4.93 -7.16 2.05
C ALA A 151 -4.18 -5.83 2.07
N TYR A 152 -4.27 -5.07 3.18
CA TYR A 152 -3.56 -3.81 3.34
C TYR A 152 -2.05 -3.99 3.19
N VAL A 153 -1.44 -4.87 4.00
CA VAL A 153 0.02 -5.02 4.02
C VAL A 153 0.54 -5.60 2.72
N SER A 154 -0.11 -6.62 2.15
CA SER A 154 0.33 -7.22 0.88
C SER A 154 0.26 -6.22 -0.27
N ASN A 155 -0.83 -5.45 -0.37
CA ASN A 155 -1.00 -4.47 -1.44
C ASN A 155 -0.06 -3.26 -1.25
N LEU A 156 0.14 -2.79 -0.02
CA LEU A 156 1.13 -1.77 0.29
C LEU A 156 2.53 -2.21 -0.11
N VAL A 157 2.93 -3.43 0.25
CA VAL A 157 4.25 -3.98 -0.14
C VAL A 157 4.41 -4.07 -1.65
N ALA A 158 3.36 -4.51 -2.36
CA ALA A 158 3.36 -4.53 -3.82
C ALA A 158 3.52 -3.12 -4.41
N HIS A 159 2.77 -2.14 -3.88
CA HIS A 159 2.86 -0.74 -4.28
C HIS A 159 4.27 -0.17 -4.06
N LEU A 160 4.86 -0.36 -2.88
CA LEU A 160 6.21 0.11 -2.57
C LEU A 160 7.27 -0.55 -3.46
N ARG A 161 7.17 -1.86 -3.71
CA ARG A 161 8.10 -2.62 -4.57
C ARG A 161 7.98 -2.25 -6.04
N SER A 162 6.84 -1.71 -6.48
CA SER A 162 6.68 -1.22 -7.85
C SER A 162 7.58 -0.02 -8.16
N GLY A 163 8.00 0.72 -7.14
CA GLY A 163 8.78 1.94 -7.31
C GLY A 163 7.99 3.12 -7.88
N ALA A 164 6.67 2.99 -8.00
CA ALA A 164 5.81 4.04 -8.58
C ALA A 164 5.90 5.36 -7.80
N GLY A 165 6.01 5.26 -6.47
CA GLY A 165 5.88 6.41 -5.59
C GLY A 165 4.43 6.89 -5.52
N THR A 166 4.24 8.11 -5.01
CA THR A 166 2.93 8.78 -4.97
C THR A 166 2.79 9.74 -6.16
N PRO A 167 1.58 10.22 -6.49
CA PRO A 167 1.39 11.21 -7.56
C PRO A 167 2.25 12.49 -7.45
N LEU A 168 2.54 12.97 -6.22
CA LEU A 168 3.44 14.13 -6.02
C LEU A 168 4.92 13.74 -5.84
N MET A 169 5.23 12.46 -5.68
CA MET A 169 6.59 11.91 -5.57
C MET A 169 6.76 10.73 -6.54
N PRO A 170 6.54 10.92 -7.85
CA PRO A 170 6.54 9.82 -8.82
C PRO A 170 7.93 9.22 -8.97
N GLY A 171 7.99 7.90 -9.16
CA GLY A 171 9.24 7.17 -9.35
C GLY A 171 10.13 7.08 -8.11
N LYS A 172 9.62 7.50 -6.95
CA LYS A 172 10.35 7.45 -5.68
C LYS A 172 9.63 6.53 -4.70
N ALA A 173 10.15 5.33 -4.50
CA ALA A 173 9.66 4.47 -3.43
C ALA A 173 9.87 5.16 -2.07
N VAL A 174 8.80 5.34 -1.31
CA VAL A 174 8.85 5.92 0.03
C VAL A 174 9.33 4.86 1.01
N GLU A 175 10.44 5.10 1.69
CA GLU A 175 10.93 4.22 2.76
C GLU A 175 9.83 4.08 3.82
N THR A 176 9.41 2.85 4.10
CA THR A 176 8.23 2.56 4.91
C THR A 176 8.49 1.44 5.89
N TYR A 177 8.14 1.68 7.15
CA TYR A 177 8.21 0.71 8.23
C TYR A 177 6.79 0.23 8.56
N LEU A 178 6.60 -1.10 8.57
CA LEU A 178 5.33 -1.72 8.94
C LEU A 178 5.17 -1.76 10.46
N PHE A 179 4.05 -1.36 10.95
CA PHE A 179 3.62 -1.52 12.32
C PHE A 179 2.54 -2.60 12.39
N ALA A 180 2.77 -3.77 13.05
CA ALA A 180 3.96 -4.07 13.82
C ALA A 180 4.44 -5.49 13.51
N LEU A 181 5.65 -5.83 13.99
CA LEU A 181 6.16 -7.21 13.85
C LEU A 181 5.36 -8.19 14.71
N TYR A 182 5.03 -7.82 15.94
CA TYR A 182 4.28 -8.64 16.89
C TYR A 182 3.01 -7.97 17.40
N ASP A 183 2.00 -8.78 17.74
CA ASP A 183 0.90 -8.33 18.58
C ASP A 183 1.44 -7.92 19.96
N GLU A 184 0.75 -6.97 20.59
CA GLU A 184 1.08 -6.47 21.94
C GLU A 184 0.03 -6.95 22.93
N ASP A 185 0.42 -7.35 24.15
CA ASP A 185 -0.51 -7.84 25.18
C ASP A 185 -0.80 -6.82 26.28
N LEU A 186 0.14 -5.92 26.58
CA LEU A 186 0.05 -4.97 27.67
C LEU A 186 -0.32 -3.54 27.26
N LYS A 187 -0.42 -3.25 25.97
CA LYS A 187 -0.78 -1.91 25.49
C LYS A 187 -2.23 -1.58 25.87
N PRO A 188 -2.48 -0.41 26.53
CA PRO A 188 -3.84 0.02 26.84
C PRO A 188 -4.60 0.43 25.58
N GLY A 189 -5.92 0.53 25.68
CA GLY A 189 -6.79 0.93 24.59
C GLY A 189 -7.64 -0.20 24.05
N PRO A 190 -8.32 0.01 22.92
CA PRO A 190 -9.17 -0.99 22.28
C PRO A 190 -8.37 -2.21 21.77
N THR A 191 -9.05 -3.27 21.43
CA THR A 191 -8.43 -4.52 20.95
C THR A 191 -7.57 -4.33 19.71
N SER A 192 -7.93 -3.40 18.82
CA SER A 192 -7.14 -3.09 17.63
C SER A 192 -5.72 -2.63 17.97
N GLU A 193 -5.54 -1.84 19.04
CA GLU A 193 -4.22 -1.33 19.46
C GLU A 193 -3.20 -2.43 19.80
N ARG A 194 -3.68 -3.63 20.10
CA ARG A 194 -2.84 -4.82 20.42
C ARG A 194 -2.77 -5.84 19.30
N SER A 195 -3.32 -5.54 18.12
CA SER A 195 -3.57 -6.54 17.09
C SER A 195 -3.00 -6.16 15.71
N PHE A 196 -1.96 -5.35 15.66
CA PHE A 196 -1.30 -4.95 14.41
C PHE A 196 -0.18 -5.91 13.98
N GLY A 197 0.12 -6.95 14.76
CA GLY A 197 1.23 -7.85 14.53
C GLY A 197 1.14 -8.64 13.23
N LEU A 198 2.27 -8.80 12.54
CA LEU A 198 2.47 -9.82 11.53
C LEU A 198 2.54 -11.21 12.18
N TYR A 199 2.93 -11.25 13.45
CA TYR A 199 3.01 -12.44 14.29
C TYR A 199 2.26 -12.19 15.60
N HIS A 200 1.65 -13.25 16.11
CA HIS A 200 1.09 -13.27 17.46
C HIS A 200 2.22 -13.32 18.52
N THR A 201 1.87 -13.14 19.79
CA THR A 201 2.82 -13.16 20.91
C THR A 201 3.47 -14.54 21.12
N ASP A 202 2.87 -15.61 20.62
CA ASP A 202 3.43 -16.97 20.59
C ASP A 202 4.31 -17.24 19.37
N LEU A 203 4.64 -16.22 18.58
CA LEU A 203 5.43 -16.27 17.36
C LEU A 203 4.75 -16.99 16.18
N SER A 204 3.50 -17.41 16.31
CA SER A 204 2.74 -17.87 15.16
C SER A 204 2.40 -16.71 14.22
N MET A 205 2.39 -16.98 12.91
CA MET A 205 2.09 -15.96 11.89
C MET A 205 0.60 -15.59 11.98
N ALA A 206 0.28 -14.31 12.13
CA ALA A 206 -1.10 -13.83 12.13
C ALA A 206 -1.72 -13.91 10.72
N TYR A 207 -0.91 -13.61 9.70
CA TYR A 207 -1.26 -13.75 8.28
C TYR A 207 0.01 -13.70 7.42
N ASP A 208 0.00 -14.35 6.26
CA ASP A 208 1.07 -14.24 5.28
C ASP A 208 0.93 -12.93 4.49
N ALA A 209 1.84 -12.00 4.74
CA ALA A 209 1.91 -10.71 4.06
C ALA A 209 2.72 -10.74 2.75
N GLY A 210 3.20 -11.91 2.31
CA GLY A 210 4.05 -12.04 1.13
C GLY A 210 5.45 -11.38 1.28
N LEU A 211 5.94 -11.22 2.50
CA LEU A 211 7.24 -10.58 2.77
C LEU A 211 8.42 -11.53 2.55
N ALA A 212 8.19 -12.84 2.66
CA ALA A 212 9.23 -13.83 2.42
C ALA A 212 9.66 -13.79 0.94
N SER A 213 10.95 -13.55 0.68
CA SER A 213 11.50 -13.66 -0.66
C SER A 213 11.49 -15.13 -1.10
N SER A 214 11.14 -15.42 -2.34
CA SER A 214 11.21 -16.76 -2.95
C SER A 214 12.62 -17.39 -2.95
N ALA A 215 13.63 -16.70 -2.47
CA ALA A 215 15.02 -17.15 -2.41
C ALA A 215 15.33 -18.09 -1.23
N ALA A 216 14.42 -18.24 -0.24
CA ALA A 216 14.65 -19.06 0.96
C ALA A 216 14.13 -20.51 0.87
N ALA A 217 13.72 -21.01 -0.31
CA ALA A 217 13.23 -22.37 -0.51
C ALA A 217 14.30 -23.42 -0.78
N GLY A 218 15.57 -23.16 -0.40
CA GLY A 218 16.70 -24.07 -0.59
C GLY A 218 17.36 -24.55 0.70
N GLY A 219 16.63 -24.93 1.74
CA GLY A 219 17.16 -25.45 3.01
C GLY A 219 16.28 -26.58 3.56
N ARG A 220 16.89 -27.76 3.68
CA ARG A 220 16.27 -29.04 4.07
C ARG A 220 15.71 -29.08 5.50
N GLY A 221 14.55 -29.67 5.67
CA GLY A 221 14.25 -30.69 6.68
C GLY A 221 13.55 -30.29 7.95
N GLY A 222 12.36 -30.85 8.17
CA GLY A 222 11.79 -31.09 9.50
C GLY A 222 10.30 -30.80 9.65
N GLY A 223 9.50 -31.83 9.46
CA GLY A 223 8.09 -32.08 9.63
C GLY A 223 7.25 -31.23 10.57
N GLY A 224 6.09 -30.85 10.04
CA GLY A 224 4.94 -30.34 10.77
C GLY A 224 3.86 -29.98 9.74
N GLY A 225 2.84 -30.85 9.58
CA GLY A 225 1.86 -30.72 8.52
C GLY A 225 0.89 -29.55 8.72
N GLY A 226 1.18 -28.46 8.05
CA GLY A 226 0.18 -27.46 7.67
C GLY A 226 0.09 -27.49 6.14
N ALA A 227 -1.14 -27.63 5.61
CA ALA A 227 -1.37 -27.71 4.19
C ALA A 227 -0.79 -26.47 3.49
N ALA A 228 0.29 -26.65 2.71
CA ALA A 228 0.82 -25.65 1.80
C ALA A 228 -0.27 -25.30 0.80
N GLN A 229 -0.79 -24.07 0.86
CA GLN A 229 -1.59 -23.55 -0.24
C GLN A 229 -0.70 -23.48 -1.49
N PRO A 230 -1.16 -23.98 -2.64
CA PRO A 230 -0.36 -23.98 -3.86
C PRO A 230 -0.03 -22.52 -4.26
N ARG A 231 1.21 -22.25 -4.56
CA ARG A 231 1.61 -21.04 -5.27
C ARG A 231 0.74 -20.95 -6.52
N GLY A 232 -0.03 -19.87 -6.69
CA GLY A 232 -0.90 -19.72 -7.83
C GLY A 232 -0.10 -19.72 -9.14
N GLY A 233 0.10 -20.89 -9.70
CA GLY A 233 0.49 -21.04 -11.10
C GLY A 233 -0.78 -20.90 -11.91
N GLY A 234 -0.80 -19.99 -12.92
CA GLY A 234 -1.98 -19.81 -13.75
C GLY A 234 -2.28 -18.34 -14.01
N TRP A 235 -3.53 -18.10 -14.32
CA TRP A 235 -4.02 -16.79 -14.72
C TRP A 235 -5.14 -16.32 -13.80
N CYS A 236 -5.35 -15.01 -13.77
CA CYS A 236 -6.51 -14.37 -13.15
C CYS A 236 -7.50 -13.96 -14.21
N VAL A 237 -8.76 -14.38 -14.09
CA VAL A 237 -9.81 -14.11 -15.08
C VAL A 237 -11.08 -13.61 -14.42
N ALA A 238 -11.92 -12.89 -15.18
CA ALA A 238 -13.23 -12.45 -14.71
C ALA A 238 -14.12 -13.64 -14.34
N ARG A 239 -14.73 -13.59 -13.13
CA ARG A 239 -15.66 -14.64 -12.66
C ARG A 239 -16.97 -14.59 -13.48
N ALA A 240 -17.54 -15.74 -13.81
CA ALA A 240 -18.72 -15.85 -14.66
C ALA A 240 -19.95 -15.04 -14.14
N GLY A 241 -20.10 -14.91 -12.82
CA GLY A 241 -21.23 -14.19 -12.19
C GLY A 241 -21.00 -12.70 -11.93
N ALA A 242 -19.82 -12.15 -12.25
CA ALA A 242 -19.54 -10.73 -12.05
C ALA A 242 -20.33 -9.88 -13.04
N SER A 243 -20.86 -8.74 -12.59
CA SER A 243 -21.58 -7.77 -13.42
C SER A 243 -20.63 -6.91 -14.25
N ASP A 244 -21.11 -6.34 -15.35
CA ASP A 244 -20.29 -5.45 -16.18
C ASP A 244 -19.85 -4.19 -15.41
N ALA A 245 -20.62 -3.72 -14.44
CA ALA A 245 -20.23 -2.58 -13.59
C ALA A 245 -19.05 -2.91 -12.68
N GLU A 246 -19.02 -4.10 -12.07
CA GLU A 246 -17.90 -4.59 -11.26
C GLU A 246 -16.67 -4.78 -12.14
N LEU A 247 -16.83 -5.42 -13.29
CA LEU A 247 -15.74 -5.67 -14.21
C LEU A 247 -15.17 -4.39 -14.84
N GLN A 248 -16.01 -3.36 -15.06
CA GLN A 248 -15.51 -2.05 -15.51
C GLN A 248 -14.65 -1.38 -14.43
N ALA A 249 -15.09 -1.44 -13.17
CA ALA A 249 -14.30 -0.91 -12.05
C ALA A 249 -12.95 -1.63 -11.90
N ASP A 250 -12.93 -2.96 -12.09
CA ASP A 250 -11.70 -3.76 -12.06
C ASP A 250 -10.76 -3.41 -13.22
N LEU A 251 -11.31 -3.22 -14.42
CA LEU A 251 -10.57 -2.80 -15.61
C LEU A 251 -9.92 -1.42 -15.39
N ASP A 252 -10.71 -0.44 -14.96
CA ASP A 252 -10.24 0.92 -14.72
C ASP A 252 -9.15 0.95 -13.63
N TYR A 253 -9.33 0.16 -12.58
CA TYR A 253 -8.34 0.00 -11.52
C TYR A 253 -7.07 -0.65 -12.03
N ALA A 254 -7.17 -1.81 -12.69
CA ALA A 254 -6.00 -2.56 -13.14
C ALA A 254 -5.15 -1.73 -14.13
N CYS A 255 -5.80 -1.08 -15.12
CA CYS A 255 -5.09 -0.27 -16.10
C CYS A 255 -4.52 1.05 -15.53
N SER A 256 -4.93 1.47 -14.34
CA SER A 256 -4.34 2.62 -13.64
C SER A 256 -3.08 2.27 -12.86
N GLN A 257 -2.75 0.98 -12.71
CA GLN A 257 -1.61 0.55 -11.91
C GLN A 257 -0.30 0.58 -12.70
N VAL A 258 0.77 0.97 -12.02
CA VAL A 258 2.11 0.97 -12.62
C VAL A 258 2.56 -0.46 -12.95
N GLY A 259 3.11 -0.64 -14.16
CA GLY A 259 3.57 -1.96 -14.62
C GLY A 259 2.48 -2.81 -15.28
N VAL A 260 1.25 -2.28 -15.42
CA VAL A 260 0.17 -2.91 -16.16
C VAL A 260 0.05 -2.26 -17.54
N ASP A 261 0.28 -3.05 -18.60
CA ASP A 261 0.14 -2.59 -19.99
C ASP A 261 -1.25 -3.00 -20.53
N CYS A 262 -2.12 -2.02 -20.71
CA CYS A 262 -3.44 -2.18 -21.29
C CYS A 262 -3.50 -1.83 -22.79
N SER A 263 -2.38 -1.64 -23.47
CA SER A 263 -2.35 -1.31 -24.90
C SER A 263 -2.96 -2.41 -25.77
N ALA A 264 -2.80 -3.67 -25.37
CA ALA A 264 -3.32 -4.82 -26.12
C ALA A 264 -4.86 -4.86 -26.19
N ILE A 265 -5.57 -4.22 -25.27
CA ILE A 265 -7.05 -4.13 -25.25
C ILE A 265 -7.58 -2.79 -25.79
N GLN A 266 -6.73 -1.96 -26.36
CA GLN A 266 -7.15 -0.75 -27.07
C GLN A 266 -7.48 -1.07 -28.54
N PRO A 267 -8.24 -0.21 -29.26
CA PRO A 267 -8.54 -0.41 -30.67
C PRO A 267 -7.28 -0.73 -31.49
N GLY A 268 -7.29 -1.87 -32.18
CA GLY A 268 -6.14 -2.38 -32.95
C GLY A 268 -5.17 -3.23 -32.15
N GLY A 269 -5.33 -3.37 -30.85
CA GLY A 269 -4.54 -4.28 -30.02
C GLY A 269 -4.95 -5.74 -30.20
N ALA A 270 -4.02 -6.66 -29.91
CA ALA A 270 -4.21 -8.09 -30.12
C ALA A 270 -5.33 -8.73 -29.28
N CYS A 271 -5.69 -8.10 -28.16
CA CYS A 271 -6.73 -8.53 -27.21
C CYS A 271 -7.97 -7.62 -27.23
N PHE A 272 -8.09 -6.73 -28.21
CA PHE A 272 -9.25 -5.83 -28.31
C PHE A 272 -10.55 -6.59 -28.60
N GLU A 273 -10.50 -7.61 -29.48
CA GLU A 273 -11.66 -8.44 -29.76
C GLU A 273 -11.67 -9.72 -28.89
N PRO A 274 -12.83 -10.11 -28.32
CA PRO A 274 -14.13 -9.46 -28.44
C PRO A 274 -14.17 -8.15 -27.62
N ASN A 275 -14.68 -7.08 -28.24
CA ASN A 275 -14.80 -5.77 -27.60
C ASN A 275 -15.93 -5.77 -26.54
N THR A 276 -15.66 -6.38 -25.41
CA THR A 276 -16.58 -6.46 -24.26
C THR A 276 -15.85 -6.10 -22.97
N VAL A 277 -16.58 -5.51 -22.03
CA VAL A 277 -16.02 -5.19 -20.69
C VAL A 277 -15.41 -6.43 -20.04
N ARG A 278 -16.08 -7.58 -20.16
CA ARG A 278 -15.61 -8.85 -19.58
C ARG A 278 -14.27 -9.30 -20.14
N ALA A 279 -14.09 -9.24 -21.46
CA ALA A 279 -12.83 -9.67 -22.09
C ALA A 279 -11.67 -8.73 -21.71
N HIS A 280 -11.93 -7.43 -21.75
CA HIS A 280 -10.93 -6.43 -21.39
C HIS A 280 -10.58 -6.48 -19.90
N ALA A 281 -11.58 -6.62 -19.00
CA ALA A 281 -11.34 -6.77 -17.57
C ALA A 281 -10.53 -8.05 -17.27
N ALA A 282 -10.87 -9.19 -17.89
CA ALA A 282 -10.13 -10.43 -17.71
C ALA A 282 -8.65 -10.28 -18.10
N TYR A 283 -8.35 -9.59 -19.19
CA TYR A 283 -6.98 -9.29 -19.59
C TYR A 283 -6.28 -8.38 -18.56
N ALA A 284 -6.90 -7.28 -18.20
CA ALA A 284 -6.31 -6.27 -17.30
C ALA A 284 -6.05 -6.81 -15.88
N VAL A 285 -7.01 -7.55 -15.29
CA VAL A 285 -6.82 -8.18 -13.96
C VAL A 285 -5.72 -9.24 -14.00
N ASN A 286 -5.55 -9.95 -15.12
CA ASN A 286 -4.42 -10.87 -15.29
C ASN A 286 -3.09 -10.12 -15.35
N GLN A 287 -2.99 -9.02 -16.09
CA GLN A 287 -1.76 -8.22 -16.14
C GLN A 287 -1.38 -7.75 -14.75
N LEU A 288 -2.34 -7.24 -13.97
CA LEU A 288 -2.08 -6.82 -12.60
C LEU A 288 -1.69 -8.02 -11.71
N TYR A 289 -2.38 -9.15 -11.82
CA TYR A 289 -2.05 -10.36 -11.06
C TYR A 289 -0.61 -10.82 -11.33
N GLN A 290 -0.16 -10.81 -12.57
CA GLN A 290 1.19 -11.20 -12.96
C GLN A 290 2.23 -10.18 -12.44
N ALA A 291 1.97 -8.88 -12.60
CA ALA A 291 2.84 -7.80 -12.13
C ALA A 291 2.96 -7.78 -10.59
N ALA A 292 1.89 -8.11 -9.88
CA ALA A 292 1.85 -8.15 -8.41
C ALA A 292 2.39 -9.46 -7.79
N GLY A 293 3.06 -10.32 -8.57
CA GLY A 293 3.77 -11.50 -8.06
C GLY A 293 2.92 -12.78 -7.95
N ARG A 294 1.77 -12.83 -8.61
CA ARG A 294 0.91 -14.03 -8.73
C ARG A 294 0.38 -14.59 -7.40
N HIS A 295 0.14 -13.74 -6.44
CA HIS A 295 -0.47 -14.19 -5.18
C HIS A 295 -1.98 -14.35 -5.35
N PRO A 296 -2.61 -15.40 -4.77
CA PRO A 296 -4.05 -15.64 -4.92
C PRO A 296 -4.93 -14.43 -4.56
N TRP A 297 -4.55 -13.66 -3.55
CA TRP A 297 -5.27 -12.45 -3.14
C TRP A 297 -5.18 -11.28 -4.13
N ASN A 298 -4.20 -11.29 -5.05
CA ASN A 298 -4.11 -10.31 -6.13
C ASN A 298 -5.09 -10.62 -7.27
N CYS A 299 -5.85 -11.71 -7.17
CA CYS A 299 -6.90 -12.12 -8.09
C CYS A 299 -8.30 -12.09 -7.45
N ASP A 300 -8.47 -11.52 -6.25
CA ASP A 300 -9.79 -11.54 -5.58
C ASP A 300 -10.76 -10.49 -6.15
N PHE A 301 -10.31 -9.26 -6.35
CA PHE A 301 -11.10 -8.16 -6.92
C PHE A 301 -12.54 -8.11 -6.35
N ARG A 302 -12.67 -8.27 -5.02
CA ARG A 302 -13.98 -8.36 -4.34
C ARG A 302 -14.88 -9.47 -4.90
N ALA A 303 -14.28 -10.60 -5.19
CA ALA A 303 -14.92 -11.78 -5.77
C ALA A 303 -15.46 -11.63 -7.20
N SER A 304 -15.07 -10.57 -7.95
CA SER A 304 -15.38 -10.42 -9.38
C SER A 304 -14.38 -11.15 -10.30
N ALA A 305 -13.19 -11.53 -9.77
CA ALA A 305 -12.20 -12.33 -10.48
C ALA A 305 -11.92 -13.67 -9.79
N THR A 306 -11.25 -14.58 -10.49
CA THR A 306 -10.90 -15.91 -9.98
C THR A 306 -9.65 -16.44 -10.68
N LEU A 307 -8.90 -17.29 -9.96
CA LEU A 307 -7.77 -18.02 -10.55
C LEU A 307 -8.24 -19.13 -11.45
N THR A 308 -7.49 -19.37 -12.54
CA THR A 308 -7.65 -20.52 -13.41
C THR A 308 -6.28 -21.11 -13.78
N SER A 309 -6.23 -22.43 -13.93
CA SER A 309 -5.10 -23.16 -14.51
C SER A 309 -5.19 -23.26 -16.04
N ASP A 310 -6.35 -22.98 -16.61
CA ASP A 310 -6.59 -23.04 -18.03
C ASP A 310 -6.10 -21.74 -18.68
N ASP A 311 -5.27 -21.86 -19.73
CA ASP A 311 -4.75 -20.72 -20.46
C ASP A 311 -5.91 -19.94 -21.13
N PRO A 312 -6.17 -18.69 -20.74
CA PRO A 312 -7.24 -17.89 -21.31
C PRO A 312 -6.88 -17.23 -22.65
N SER A 313 -5.68 -17.47 -23.18
CA SER A 313 -5.23 -16.91 -24.46
C SER A 313 -6.11 -17.41 -25.63
N TYR A 314 -6.33 -16.55 -26.62
CA TYR A 314 -7.14 -16.89 -27.78
C TYR A 314 -6.68 -16.10 -29.01
N GLY A 315 -6.65 -16.76 -30.19
CA GLY A 315 -6.21 -16.13 -31.44
C GLY A 315 -4.82 -15.51 -31.32
N ALA A 316 -4.72 -14.18 -31.53
CA ALA A 316 -3.49 -13.41 -31.32
C ALA A 316 -3.37 -12.82 -29.93
N CYS A 317 -4.40 -12.92 -29.11
CA CYS A 317 -4.38 -12.44 -27.73
C CYS A 317 -3.67 -13.44 -26.82
N VAL A 318 -2.50 -13.05 -26.31
CA VAL A 318 -1.70 -13.88 -25.40
C VAL A 318 -1.74 -13.28 -24.01
N TYR A 319 -2.19 -14.06 -23.03
CA TYR A 319 -2.17 -13.70 -21.63
C TYR A 319 -0.81 -14.06 -21.03
N THR A 320 -0.16 -13.10 -20.39
CA THR A 320 1.05 -13.36 -19.61
C THR A 320 0.70 -14.33 -18.47
N GLY A 321 1.44 -15.44 -18.32
CA GLY A 321 1.18 -16.46 -17.31
C GLY A 321 1.68 -17.83 -17.73
N GLY A 322 1.29 -18.90 -17.01
CA GLY A 322 1.74 -20.25 -17.33
C GLY A 322 3.21 -20.44 -17.04
N GLY A 323 3.61 -20.39 -15.77
CA GLY A 323 5.01 -20.63 -15.41
C GLY A 323 5.43 -22.06 -15.73
N GLN A 324 6.51 -22.21 -16.47
CA GLN A 324 7.34 -23.42 -16.53
C GLN A 324 7.91 -23.74 -15.14
#